data_d382160f36de4160d6afaa0138174db7
#
_entry.id   d382160f36de4160d6afaa0138174db7
#
_cell.length_a   1.000
_cell.length_b   1.000
_cell.length_c   1.000
_cell.angle_alpha   90.00
_cell.angle_beta   90.00
_cell.angle_gamma   90.00
#
_symmetry.space_group_name_H-M   'P 1'
#
loop_
_entity.id
_entity.type
_entity.pdbx_description
1 polymer ?
#
loop_
_entity_poly.entity_id
_entity_poly.type
_entity_poly.pdbx_seq_one_letter_code
_entity_poly.pdbx_strand_id
1 'polypeptide(L)'
;TGHGRYAADWNLPGQLHAAFVRADRAHAAIVKLDASRALALRGVHAVYTGDDAKAAGYKSLPNVVNYPGKDGQPIRKGFYPALAIARVRHVGEAVAMIVADTAQIAEDARELVDVEYRDLPAITTVEAAVAQGAPQLHDDIPGNLAFEFESGDAAAVDAAFARATHVSRLTVESQRLVGNPMETRACLVAYDAASGHATFHVPLQGVGGMRGQIAVVTGLPKEKISVVAQDVGGSFGVRGAAYPEYFAALIAARKLGRPVKWVASRSEVFMSDFQGRGLSLTGELALDADGRFLAIRFDDRANIGAYAAAFGSLIATKNLTITAGGVYRIPAIYARTRLVYTNTVPVSAYRGAGRPDIAYAIERLVDYAAHEHGFDPVELRRRNFIPVDTMPYKTANAGTYDSGDFAAVMDDALQRADWNGFGARREASRRAGKLRGIGIATYLEAGGGGSAPKDQVAAAFDASGDMTLYAVTQSSGQGHETVFPQIVAGVLGIDTTHVRFHPSPPAAELTGSGTGGSRGVLGTGSAFKVLGEKLIELAKPHAAEHLGAPESELRYDAGSYHA
;
A
#
# COMPACT_ATOMS: atom_id res chain seq x y z
N THR A 1 -1.25 -24.62 12.49
CA THR A 1 -1.39 -26.05 12.15
C THR A 1 -0.23 -26.56 11.28
N GLY A 2 0.66 -25.71 10.77
CA GLY A 2 1.81 -26.08 9.92
C GLY A 2 1.45 -26.41 8.46
N HIS A 3 0.25 -26.12 8.00
CA HIS A 3 -0.20 -26.36 6.62
C HIS A 3 -0.07 -25.15 5.70
N GLY A 4 0.29 -23.98 6.24
CA GLY A 4 0.52 -22.78 5.44
C GLY A 4 1.64 -22.99 4.42
N ARG A 5 1.46 -22.44 3.21
CA ARG A 5 2.40 -22.56 2.10
C ARG A 5 2.73 -21.18 1.53
N TYR A 6 3.80 -20.60 2.05
CA TYR A 6 4.27 -19.25 1.71
C TYR A 6 5.17 -19.25 0.48
N ALA A 7 5.51 -18.08 -0.04
CA ALA A 7 6.31 -17.99 -1.26
C ALA A 7 7.68 -18.68 -1.14
N ALA A 8 8.29 -18.68 0.03
CA ALA A 8 9.55 -19.38 0.30
C ALA A 8 9.44 -20.91 0.34
N ASP A 9 8.23 -21.46 0.52
CA ASP A 9 8.01 -22.92 0.61
C ASP A 9 7.83 -23.57 -0.76
N TRP A 10 7.58 -22.78 -1.81
CA TRP A 10 7.44 -23.28 -3.16
C TRP A 10 8.80 -23.68 -3.74
N ASN A 11 8.84 -24.85 -4.37
CA ASN A 11 10.01 -25.36 -5.07
C ASN A 11 9.59 -25.98 -6.40
N LEU A 12 10.44 -25.81 -7.41
CA LEU A 12 10.26 -26.40 -8.74
C LEU A 12 11.46 -27.28 -9.10
N PRO A 13 11.27 -28.38 -9.85
CA PRO A 13 12.36 -29.23 -10.29
C PRO A 13 13.44 -28.44 -11.05
N GLY A 14 14.69 -28.70 -10.71
CA GLY A 14 15.82 -28.07 -11.39
C GLY A 14 16.01 -26.57 -11.08
N GLN A 15 15.32 -26.02 -10.07
CA GLN A 15 15.49 -24.60 -9.70
C GLN A 15 16.92 -24.25 -9.30
N LEU A 16 17.27 -23.01 -9.55
CA LEU A 16 18.46 -22.33 -9.07
C LEU A 16 18.12 -21.34 -7.98
N HIS A 17 19.12 -20.89 -7.24
CA HIS A 17 18.97 -19.94 -6.16
C HIS A 17 19.74 -18.65 -6.46
N ALA A 18 19.13 -17.51 -6.10
CA ALA A 18 19.73 -16.20 -6.30
C ALA A 18 20.07 -15.52 -4.98
N ALA A 19 21.14 -14.72 -5.01
CA ALA A 19 21.49 -13.73 -4.00
C ALA A 19 21.82 -12.40 -4.66
N PHE A 20 21.60 -11.27 -3.94
CA PHE A 20 21.80 -9.93 -4.48
C PHE A 20 22.96 -9.21 -3.82
N VAL A 21 23.87 -8.65 -4.62
CA VAL A 21 24.80 -7.62 -4.18
C VAL A 21 24.01 -6.34 -4.00
N ARG A 22 24.03 -5.80 -2.79
CA ARG A 22 23.33 -4.57 -2.41
C ARG A 22 24.31 -3.41 -2.25
N ALA A 23 23.91 -2.24 -2.74
CA ALA A 23 24.69 -1.03 -2.51
C ALA A 23 24.79 -0.71 -1.01
N ASP A 24 25.98 -0.44 -0.56
CA ASP A 24 26.29 0.11 0.77
C ASP A 24 26.50 1.63 0.75
N ARG A 25 26.29 2.24 -0.42
CA ARG A 25 26.40 3.69 -0.69
C ARG A 25 25.01 4.29 -0.92
N ALA A 26 24.79 5.47 -0.32
CA ALA A 26 23.55 6.21 -0.54
C ALA A 26 23.50 6.84 -1.96
N HIS A 27 24.64 7.26 -2.50
CA HIS A 27 24.76 7.78 -3.86
C HIS A 27 26.18 7.58 -4.38
N ALA A 28 26.34 6.81 -5.43
CA ALA A 28 27.66 6.59 -6.04
C ALA A 28 27.55 6.18 -7.50
N ALA A 29 28.55 6.52 -8.29
CA ALA A 29 28.77 5.92 -9.60
C ALA A 29 29.40 4.53 -9.44
N ILE A 30 28.91 3.55 -10.16
CA ILE A 30 29.54 2.23 -10.28
C ILE A 30 30.66 2.37 -11.31
N VAL A 31 31.92 2.32 -10.84
CA VAL A 31 33.11 2.46 -11.69
C VAL A 31 33.47 1.12 -12.34
N LYS A 32 33.46 0.07 -11.52
CA LYS A 32 33.77 -1.29 -11.96
C LYS A 32 32.98 -2.30 -11.11
N LEU A 33 32.54 -3.38 -11.73
CA LEU A 33 32.04 -4.56 -11.07
C LEU A 33 32.85 -5.76 -11.56
N ASP A 34 33.48 -6.47 -10.62
CA ASP A 34 34.28 -7.66 -10.92
C ASP A 34 33.64 -8.88 -10.26
N ALA A 35 33.07 -9.75 -11.05
CA ALA A 35 32.44 -10.99 -10.62
C ALA A 35 33.29 -12.23 -10.94
N SER A 36 34.55 -12.06 -11.36
CA SER A 36 35.39 -13.17 -11.82
C SER A 36 35.59 -14.25 -10.74
N ARG A 37 35.81 -13.84 -9.49
CA ARG A 37 35.95 -14.76 -8.35
C ARG A 37 34.65 -15.48 -8.02
N ALA A 38 33.52 -14.79 -8.09
CA ALA A 38 32.21 -15.39 -7.89
C ALA A 38 31.88 -16.42 -8.99
N LEU A 39 32.16 -16.09 -10.24
CA LEU A 39 31.96 -17.01 -11.38
C LEU A 39 32.87 -18.24 -11.36
N ALA A 40 34.03 -18.13 -10.74
CA ALA A 40 34.97 -19.26 -10.54
C ALA A 40 34.52 -20.23 -9.44
N LEU A 41 33.58 -19.85 -8.58
CA LEU A 41 33.08 -20.72 -7.51
C LEU A 41 32.21 -21.83 -8.09
N ARG A 42 32.56 -23.08 -7.76
CA ARG A 42 31.80 -24.25 -8.24
C ARG A 42 30.34 -24.18 -7.82
N GLY A 43 29.43 -24.36 -8.78
CA GLY A 43 27.98 -24.29 -8.57
C GLY A 43 27.38 -22.91 -8.82
N VAL A 44 28.17 -21.91 -9.16
CA VAL A 44 27.69 -20.62 -9.69
C VAL A 44 27.46 -20.74 -11.19
N HIS A 45 26.29 -20.33 -11.67
CA HIS A 45 25.90 -20.40 -13.06
C HIS A 45 26.04 -19.06 -13.80
N ALA A 46 25.74 -17.96 -13.11
CA ALA A 46 25.78 -16.61 -13.71
C ALA A 46 25.81 -15.52 -12.65
N VAL A 47 26.32 -14.35 -13.06
CA VAL A 47 26.14 -13.07 -12.38
C VAL A 47 25.50 -12.09 -13.36
N TYR A 48 24.39 -11.50 -12.98
CA TYR A 48 23.65 -10.50 -13.76
C TYR A 48 23.84 -9.12 -13.18
N THR A 49 23.96 -8.11 -14.04
CA THR A 49 24.25 -6.72 -13.68
C THR A 49 23.22 -5.76 -14.29
N GLY A 50 23.42 -4.45 -14.07
CA GLY A 50 22.62 -3.42 -14.70
C GLY A 50 22.68 -3.45 -16.24
N ASP A 51 23.80 -3.93 -16.85
CA ASP A 51 23.90 -4.09 -18.30
C ASP A 51 22.97 -5.19 -18.81
N ASP A 52 22.82 -6.29 -18.07
CA ASP A 52 21.86 -7.33 -18.39
C ASP A 52 20.42 -6.85 -18.30
N ALA A 53 20.12 -6.03 -17.27
CA ALA A 53 18.81 -5.42 -17.11
C ALA A 53 18.50 -4.45 -18.26
N LYS A 54 19.50 -3.67 -18.70
CA LYS A 54 19.39 -2.79 -19.87
C LYS A 54 19.19 -3.59 -21.17
N ALA A 55 19.97 -4.65 -21.35
CA ALA A 55 19.88 -5.51 -22.53
C ALA A 55 18.55 -6.28 -22.63
N ALA A 56 17.91 -6.57 -21.49
CA ALA A 56 16.58 -7.18 -21.45
C ALA A 56 15.48 -6.25 -22.00
N GLY A 57 15.74 -4.95 -22.13
CA GLY A 57 14.80 -3.97 -22.69
C GLY A 57 13.59 -3.70 -21.81
N TYR A 58 13.67 -4.01 -20.51
CA TYR A 58 12.55 -3.80 -19.59
C TYR A 58 12.30 -2.30 -19.36
N LYS A 59 11.02 -1.94 -19.25
CA LYS A 59 10.63 -0.58 -18.92
C LYS A 59 10.89 -0.29 -17.44
N SER A 60 10.87 0.99 -17.08
CA SER A 60 10.92 1.41 -15.68
C SER A 60 9.84 0.73 -14.84
N LEU A 61 10.15 0.39 -13.58
CA LEU A 61 9.12 -0.06 -12.64
C LEU A 61 7.99 0.98 -12.58
N PRO A 62 6.72 0.55 -12.48
CA PRO A 62 5.58 1.42 -12.66
C PRO A 62 5.34 2.36 -11.49
N ASN A 63 4.73 3.51 -11.80
CA ASN A 63 4.09 4.41 -10.86
C ASN A 63 2.64 4.61 -11.29
N VAL A 64 1.71 4.59 -10.34
CA VAL A 64 0.26 4.60 -10.63
C VAL A 64 -0.31 5.99 -10.89
N VAL A 65 0.47 7.07 -10.69
CA VAL A 65 0.00 8.43 -10.95
C VAL A 65 -0.13 8.65 -12.46
N ASN A 66 -1.36 8.88 -12.89
CA ASN A 66 -1.77 9.12 -14.28
C ASN A 66 -2.65 10.38 -14.42
N TYR A 67 -2.66 11.24 -13.41
CA TYR A 67 -3.40 12.51 -13.39
C TYR A 67 -2.41 13.68 -13.35
N PRO A 68 -2.83 14.86 -13.83
CA PRO A 68 -1.98 16.04 -13.82
C PRO A 68 -1.79 16.57 -12.40
N GLY A 69 -0.65 17.17 -12.16
CA GLY A 69 -0.35 17.97 -10.99
C GLY A 69 -0.75 19.43 -11.17
N LYS A 70 -0.11 20.31 -10.39
CA LYS A 70 -0.26 21.74 -10.52
C LYS A 70 0.03 22.19 -11.96
N ASP A 71 -0.76 23.12 -12.45
CA ASP A 71 -0.64 23.69 -13.80
C ASP A 71 -0.65 22.64 -14.94
N GLY A 72 -1.32 21.50 -14.71
CA GLY A 72 -1.45 20.43 -15.69
C GLY A 72 -0.19 19.59 -15.91
N GLN A 73 0.87 19.79 -15.13
CA GLN A 73 2.14 19.10 -15.32
C GLN A 73 2.09 17.62 -14.92
N PRO A 74 2.65 16.71 -15.74
CA PRO A 74 2.76 15.31 -15.36
C PRO A 74 3.85 15.11 -14.29
N ILE A 75 3.76 13.98 -13.58
CA ILE A 75 4.84 13.55 -12.68
C ILE A 75 6.14 13.27 -13.48
N ARG A 76 7.26 13.81 -13.04
CA ARG A 76 8.60 13.52 -13.56
C ARG A 76 9.12 12.24 -12.92
N LYS A 77 9.42 11.23 -13.73
CA LYS A 77 9.81 9.89 -13.27
C LYS A 77 11.23 9.59 -13.67
N GLY A 78 12.14 9.43 -12.71
CA GLY A 78 13.43 8.79 -12.97
C GLY A 78 13.24 7.32 -13.39
N PHE A 79 14.11 6.82 -14.24
CA PHE A 79 14.09 5.42 -14.65
C PHE A 79 14.46 4.51 -13.48
N TYR A 80 13.55 3.63 -13.07
CA TYR A 80 13.75 2.65 -11.99
C TYR A 80 14.04 1.27 -12.59
N PRO A 81 15.31 0.82 -12.63
CA PRO A 81 15.71 -0.43 -13.23
C PRO A 81 15.52 -1.64 -12.31
N ALA A 82 15.60 -2.86 -12.89
CA ALA A 82 15.64 -4.11 -12.13
C ALA A 82 16.97 -4.32 -11.37
N LEU A 83 18.08 -3.82 -11.91
CA LEU A 83 19.40 -3.75 -11.28
C LEU A 83 20.00 -2.39 -11.60
N ALA A 84 20.74 -1.82 -10.66
CA ALA A 84 21.33 -0.49 -10.79
C ALA A 84 22.20 -0.36 -12.05
N ILE A 85 21.95 0.69 -12.85
CA ILE A 85 22.70 0.99 -14.07
C ILE A 85 23.57 2.21 -13.82
N ALA A 86 24.88 2.06 -13.93
CA ALA A 86 25.91 3.10 -13.79
C ALA A 86 25.94 3.86 -12.45
N ARG A 87 24.85 3.94 -11.70
CA ARG A 87 24.76 4.66 -10.41
C ARG A 87 23.85 3.91 -9.44
N VAL A 88 24.22 3.93 -8.18
CA VAL A 88 23.33 3.60 -7.06
C VAL A 88 22.79 4.88 -6.45
N ARG A 89 21.52 4.88 -6.02
CA ARG A 89 20.81 6.06 -5.51
C ARG A 89 20.27 5.90 -4.11
N HIS A 90 20.38 4.71 -3.52
CA HIS A 90 20.06 4.49 -2.11
C HIS A 90 20.79 3.24 -1.58
N VAL A 91 21.03 3.20 -0.28
CA VAL A 91 21.54 1.99 0.39
C VAL A 91 20.53 0.85 0.22
N GLY A 92 21.02 -0.35 -0.10
CA GLY A 92 20.19 -1.53 -0.34
C GLY A 92 19.70 -1.69 -1.78
N GLU A 93 20.01 -0.77 -2.69
CA GLU A 93 19.69 -0.92 -4.11
C GLU A 93 20.42 -2.14 -4.71
N ALA A 94 19.72 -2.95 -5.51
CA ALA A 94 20.29 -4.15 -6.11
C ALA A 94 21.26 -3.77 -7.23
N VAL A 95 22.53 -4.18 -7.09
CA VAL A 95 23.60 -3.87 -8.05
C VAL A 95 23.87 -5.05 -8.98
N ALA A 96 23.91 -6.26 -8.42
CA ALA A 96 24.08 -7.49 -9.16
C ALA A 96 23.28 -8.63 -8.53
N MET A 97 22.98 -9.65 -9.32
CA MET A 97 22.33 -10.87 -8.89
C MET A 97 23.19 -12.07 -9.28
N ILE A 98 23.57 -12.87 -8.30
CA ILE A 98 24.27 -14.14 -8.46
C ILE A 98 23.23 -15.25 -8.54
N VAL A 99 23.44 -16.24 -9.42
CA VAL A 99 22.59 -17.43 -9.56
C VAL A 99 23.45 -18.68 -9.42
N ALA A 100 23.08 -19.55 -8.48
CA ALA A 100 23.83 -20.75 -8.14
C ALA A 100 22.92 -21.96 -7.86
N ASP A 101 23.54 -23.15 -7.70
CA ASP A 101 22.82 -24.41 -7.42
C ASP A 101 22.08 -24.39 -6.08
N THR A 102 22.62 -23.70 -5.08
CA THR A 102 22.01 -23.59 -3.74
C THR A 102 22.05 -22.16 -3.25
N ALA A 103 21.16 -21.83 -2.29
CA ALA A 103 21.14 -20.53 -1.65
C ALA A 103 22.45 -20.20 -0.94
N GLN A 104 23.09 -21.20 -0.29
CA GLN A 104 24.37 -21.01 0.38
C GLN A 104 25.48 -20.64 -0.60
N ILE A 105 25.58 -21.37 -1.75
CA ILE A 105 26.58 -21.05 -2.78
C ILE A 105 26.34 -19.64 -3.36
N ALA A 106 25.07 -19.24 -3.55
CA ALA A 106 24.75 -17.91 -4.04
C ALA A 106 25.18 -16.80 -3.05
N GLU A 107 24.97 -17.02 -1.74
CA GLU A 107 25.42 -16.10 -0.68
C GLU A 107 26.94 -16.04 -0.58
N ASP A 108 27.63 -17.18 -0.59
CA ASP A 108 29.11 -17.23 -0.56
C ASP A 108 29.70 -16.52 -1.79
N ALA A 109 29.11 -16.75 -2.96
CA ALA A 109 29.53 -16.08 -4.19
C ALA A 109 29.26 -14.58 -4.19
N ARG A 110 28.18 -14.12 -3.53
CA ARG A 110 27.86 -12.70 -3.36
C ARG A 110 28.99 -11.93 -2.67
N GLU A 111 29.64 -12.53 -1.68
CA GLU A 111 30.78 -11.94 -0.99
C GLU A 111 32.05 -11.86 -1.82
N LEU A 112 32.10 -12.58 -2.94
CA LEU A 112 33.22 -12.57 -3.88
C LEU A 112 33.08 -11.59 -5.04
N VAL A 113 31.98 -10.86 -5.11
CA VAL A 113 31.77 -9.81 -6.12
C VAL A 113 32.34 -8.49 -5.58
N ASP A 114 33.33 -7.96 -6.28
CA ASP A 114 33.92 -6.67 -5.96
C ASP A 114 33.23 -5.56 -6.76
N VAL A 115 32.78 -4.50 -6.06
CA VAL A 115 32.20 -3.30 -6.69
C VAL A 115 33.01 -2.08 -6.29
N GLU A 116 33.59 -1.42 -7.29
CA GLU A 116 34.29 -0.16 -7.11
C GLU A 116 33.30 0.99 -7.31
N TYR A 117 33.17 1.83 -6.29
CA TYR A 117 32.31 3.00 -6.30
C TYR A 117 33.13 4.29 -6.32
N ARG A 118 32.60 5.29 -6.99
CA ARG A 118 33.00 6.68 -6.82
C ARG A 118 31.83 7.43 -6.17
N ASP A 119 32.00 7.80 -4.92
CA ASP A 119 30.96 8.47 -4.14
C ASP A 119 30.52 9.77 -4.81
N LEU A 120 29.23 10.02 -4.73
CA LEU A 120 28.54 11.24 -5.17
C LEU A 120 27.87 11.91 -3.96
N PRO A 121 27.65 13.22 -3.98
CA PRO A 121 26.91 13.89 -2.93
C PRO A 121 25.56 13.25 -2.70
N ALA A 122 25.28 12.84 -1.46
CA ALA A 122 24.03 12.20 -1.08
C ALA A 122 23.11 13.16 -0.31
N ILE A 123 21.83 13.11 -0.60
CA ILE A 123 20.78 13.92 0.02
C ILE A 123 19.72 13.00 0.58
N THR A 124 19.50 13.02 1.90
CA THR A 124 18.58 12.10 2.58
C THR A 124 17.35 12.79 3.17
N THR A 125 17.35 14.13 3.26
CA THR A 125 16.22 14.92 3.76
C THR A 125 15.59 15.75 2.65
N VAL A 126 14.32 16.07 2.80
CA VAL A 126 13.57 16.89 1.84
C VAL A 126 14.10 18.30 1.78
N GLU A 127 14.47 18.89 2.93
CA GLU A 127 14.99 20.24 3.06
C GLU A 127 16.30 20.40 2.28
N ALA A 128 17.21 19.45 2.46
CA ALA A 128 18.47 19.43 1.74
C ALA A 128 18.26 19.22 0.22
N ALA A 129 17.26 18.42 -0.17
CA ALA A 129 16.98 18.11 -1.58
C ALA A 129 16.42 19.30 -2.37
N VAL A 130 15.67 20.19 -1.70
CA VAL A 130 15.10 21.40 -2.35
C VAL A 130 15.92 22.66 -2.12
N ALA A 131 17.03 22.58 -1.41
CA ALA A 131 17.92 23.72 -1.18
C ALA A 131 18.51 24.24 -2.49
N GLN A 132 18.78 25.53 -2.56
CA GLN A 132 19.44 26.12 -3.74
C GLN A 132 20.82 25.48 -3.94
N GLY A 133 21.09 25.00 -5.16
CA GLY A 133 22.34 24.34 -5.50
C GLY A 133 22.44 22.88 -5.02
N ALA A 134 21.35 22.29 -4.53
CA ALA A 134 21.33 20.87 -4.14
C ALA A 134 21.72 19.96 -5.33
N PRO A 135 22.51 18.91 -5.10
CA PRO A 135 22.80 17.92 -6.12
C PRO A 135 21.53 17.27 -6.67
N GLN A 136 21.49 16.99 -7.96
CA GLN A 136 20.35 16.29 -8.58
C GLN A 136 20.55 14.78 -8.57
N LEU A 137 19.51 14.03 -8.14
CA LEU A 137 19.50 12.58 -8.19
C LEU A 137 19.30 12.05 -9.60
N HIS A 138 18.47 12.73 -10.38
CA HIS A 138 18.16 12.43 -11.78
C HIS A 138 18.52 13.65 -12.62
N ASP A 139 19.34 13.45 -13.64
CA ASP A 139 19.95 14.54 -14.43
C ASP A 139 18.90 15.40 -15.16
N ASP A 140 17.71 14.82 -15.42
CA ASP A 140 16.58 15.43 -16.13
C ASP A 140 15.48 15.98 -15.19
N ILE A 141 15.68 15.92 -13.86
CA ILE A 141 14.66 16.36 -12.88
C ILE A 141 15.20 17.52 -12.03
N PRO A 142 14.95 18.78 -12.45
CA PRO A 142 15.45 19.95 -11.74
C PRO A 142 14.94 20.05 -10.31
N GLY A 143 15.85 20.42 -9.38
CA GLY A 143 15.52 20.67 -7.97
C GLY A 143 14.98 19.43 -7.24
N ASN A 144 15.24 18.23 -7.75
CA ASN A 144 14.71 16.96 -7.21
C ASN A 144 13.18 16.93 -7.09
N LEU A 145 12.46 17.83 -7.74
CA LEU A 145 11.00 17.95 -7.66
C LEU A 145 10.33 17.01 -8.68
N ALA A 146 9.78 15.90 -8.18
CA ALA A 146 9.06 14.93 -8.99
C ALA A 146 7.68 15.42 -9.42
N PHE A 147 6.95 16.05 -8.50
CA PHE A 147 5.54 16.41 -8.70
C PHE A 147 5.07 17.44 -7.69
N GLU A 148 4.18 18.29 -8.10
CA GLU A 148 3.45 19.21 -7.23
C GLU A 148 1.95 18.99 -7.44
N PHE A 149 1.23 18.86 -6.35
CA PHE A 149 -0.21 18.58 -6.37
C PHE A 149 -0.94 19.52 -5.43
N GLU A 150 -2.10 20.02 -5.87
CA GLU A 150 -2.97 20.91 -5.10
C GLU A 150 -4.39 20.35 -5.03
N SER A 151 -5.06 20.61 -3.93
CA SER A 151 -6.47 20.22 -3.69
C SER A 151 -7.16 21.28 -2.83
N GLY A 152 -8.40 21.61 -3.16
CA GLY A 152 -9.18 22.62 -2.46
C GLY A 152 -9.10 24.00 -3.10
N ASP A 153 -9.47 25.06 -2.34
CA ASP A 153 -9.58 26.43 -2.82
C ASP A 153 -8.68 27.37 -2.00
N ALA A 154 -7.56 27.77 -2.58
CA ALA A 154 -6.59 28.67 -1.94
C ALA A 154 -7.18 30.06 -1.68
N ALA A 155 -7.98 30.63 -2.61
CA ALA A 155 -8.56 31.94 -2.46
C ALA A 155 -9.61 32.00 -1.34
N ALA A 156 -10.45 30.98 -1.24
CA ALA A 156 -11.42 30.86 -0.14
C ALA A 156 -10.71 30.72 1.23
N VAL A 157 -9.60 29.99 1.27
CA VAL A 157 -8.77 29.85 2.47
C VAL A 157 -8.15 31.19 2.86
N ASP A 158 -7.50 31.91 1.92
CA ASP A 158 -6.89 33.20 2.21
C ASP A 158 -7.93 34.23 2.71
N ALA A 159 -9.12 34.26 2.13
CA ALA A 159 -10.23 35.10 2.60
C ALA A 159 -10.69 34.72 4.01
N ALA A 160 -10.67 33.43 4.37
CA ALA A 160 -11.00 32.99 5.72
C ALA A 160 -9.92 33.36 6.75
N PHE A 161 -8.65 33.21 6.39
CA PHE A 161 -7.53 33.61 7.25
C PHE A 161 -7.52 35.11 7.51
N ALA A 162 -7.88 35.94 6.53
CA ALA A 162 -7.96 37.39 6.69
C ALA A 162 -8.99 37.86 7.75
N ARG A 163 -10.01 37.06 8.06
CA ARG A 163 -11.04 37.38 9.07
C ARG A 163 -10.92 36.57 10.38
N ALA A 164 -9.89 35.73 10.48
CA ALA A 164 -9.68 34.87 11.62
C ALA A 164 -9.28 35.69 12.85
N THR A 165 -9.83 35.34 14.02
CA THR A 165 -9.41 35.90 15.31
C THR A 165 -8.14 35.20 15.81
N HIS A 166 -8.04 33.90 15.56
CA HIS A 166 -6.93 33.06 15.97
C HIS A 166 -6.37 32.32 14.77
N VAL A 167 -5.04 32.22 14.70
CA VAL A 167 -4.33 31.44 13.67
C VAL A 167 -3.24 30.67 14.38
N SER A 168 -3.26 29.35 14.22
CA SER A 168 -2.20 28.47 14.69
C SER A 168 -1.45 27.85 13.51
N ARG A 169 -0.14 27.68 13.67
CA ARG A 169 0.73 27.04 12.69
C ARG A 169 1.62 25.99 13.35
N LEU A 170 1.68 24.81 12.76
CA LEU A 170 2.50 23.72 13.24
C LEU A 170 3.12 22.94 12.08
N THR A 171 4.40 22.59 12.22
CA THR A 171 5.05 21.61 11.34
C THR A 171 5.28 20.32 12.12
N VAL A 172 4.88 19.20 11.54
CA VAL A 172 5.12 17.86 12.10
C VAL A 172 5.84 16.98 11.09
N GLU A 173 6.67 16.09 11.60
CA GLU A 173 7.37 15.10 10.80
C GLU A 173 6.69 13.74 10.98
N SER A 174 6.14 13.20 9.88
CA SER A 174 5.73 11.81 9.80
C SER A 174 6.91 10.99 9.31
N GLN A 175 7.63 10.39 10.25
CA GLN A 175 8.87 9.66 9.98
C GLN A 175 8.65 8.42 9.12
N ARG A 176 9.67 8.01 8.38
CA ARG A 176 9.64 6.79 7.55
C ARG A 176 9.48 5.54 8.40
N LEU A 177 8.72 4.57 7.87
CA LEU A 177 8.47 3.28 8.50
C LEU A 177 8.69 2.14 7.51
N VAL A 178 9.27 1.05 7.99
CA VAL A 178 9.36 -0.23 7.28
C VAL A 178 8.13 -1.07 7.63
N GLY A 179 7.44 -1.60 6.62
CA GLY A 179 6.21 -2.41 6.81
C GLY A 179 6.44 -3.70 7.58
N ASN A 180 7.61 -4.29 7.42
CA ASN A 180 8.14 -5.45 8.14
C ASN A 180 7.16 -6.62 8.33
N PRO A 181 6.56 -7.20 7.26
CA PRO A 181 5.79 -8.43 7.38
C PRO A 181 6.62 -9.58 7.97
N MET A 182 5.98 -10.51 8.67
CA MET A 182 6.67 -11.69 9.22
C MET A 182 7.28 -12.54 8.10
N GLU A 183 6.58 -12.73 6.98
CA GLU A 183 7.14 -13.29 5.76
C GLU A 183 8.05 -12.25 5.11
N THR A 184 9.32 -12.61 4.85
CA THR A 184 10.23 -11.78 4.05
C THR A 184 9.82 -11.80 2.58
N ARG A 185 10.37 -10.88 1.75
CA ARG A 185 10.16 -10.96 0.31
C ARG A 185 10.79 -12.24 -0.24
N ALA A 186 10.09 -12.86 -1.18
CA ALA A 186 10.59 -14.00 -1.92
C ALA A 186 10.05 -13.97 -3.35
N CYS A 187 10.75 -14.62 -4.27
CA CYS A 187 10.19 -14.96 -5.57
C CYS A 187 10.76 -16.30 -6.03
N LEU A 188 9.92 -17.08 -6.72
CA LEU A 188 10.33 -18.20 -7.55
C LEU A 188 9.77 -17.93 -8.94
N VAL A 189 10.65 -17.71 -9.90
CA VAL A 189 10.28 -17.31 -11.25
C VAL A 189 10.70 -18.41 -12.22
N ALA A 190 9.75 -18.89 -13.03
CA ALA A 190 9.98 -19.82 -14.11
C ALA A 190 9.59 -19.20 -15.46
N TYR A 191 10.28 -19.60 -16.51
CA TYR A 191 9.97 -19.20 -17.88
C TYR A 191 10.01 -20.41 -18.81
N ASP A 192 8.89 -20.65 -19.48
CA ASP A 192 8.81 -21.67 -20.55
C ASP A 192 9.08 -21.02 -21.91
N ALA A 193 10.23 -21.33 -22.49
CA ALA A 193 10.65 -20.76 -23.76
C ALA A 193 9.77 -21.22 -24.93
N ALA A 194 9.17 -22.42 -24.87
CA ALA A 194 8.32 -22.95 -25.93
C ALA A 194 7.00 -22.20 -26.07
N SER A 195 6.38 -21.90 -24.95
CA SER A 195 5.11 -21.15 -24.91
C SER A 195 5.31 -19.65 -24.73
N GLY A 196 6.49 -19.20 -24.32
CA GLY A 196 6.76 -17.82 -23.93
C GLY A 196 6.10 -17.40 -22.60
N HIS A 197 5.74 -18.38 -21.75
CA HIS A 197 4.98 -18.16 -20.53
C HIS A 197 5.89 -17.97 -19.31
N ALA A 198 5.61 -16.94 -18.51
CA ALA A 198 6.32 -16.64 -17.27
C ALA A 198 5.42 -16.93 -16.06
N THR A 199 5.92 -17.67 -15.08
CA THR A 199 5.21 -17.95 -13.81
C THR A 199 5.99 -17.36 -12.64
N PHE A 200 5.29 -16.60 -11.80
CA PHE A 200 5.82 -15.94 -10.61
C PHE A 200 5.12 -16.44 -9.36
N HIS A 201 5.84 -17.08 -8.45
CA HIS A 201 5.39 -17.34 -7.10
C HIS A 201 5.95 -16.23 -6.19
N VAL A 202 5.09 -15.32 -5.71
CA VAL A 202 5.49 -14.15 -4.93
C VAL A 202 4.44 -13.81 -3.86
N PRO A 203 4.83 -13.28 -2.69
CA PRO A 203 3.86 -12.77 -1.73
C PRO A 203 3.25 -11.47 -2.28
N LEU A 204 1.91 -11.37 -2.30
CA LEU A 204 1.20 -10.26 -2.94
C LEU A 204 -0.14 -9.92 -2.27
N GLN A 205 -0.77 -8.84 -2.72
CA GLN A 205 -2.10 -8.38 -2.27
C GLN A 205 -3.21 -8.57 -3.32
N GLY A 206 -2.86 -9.05 -4.52
CA GLY A 206 -3.82 -9.31 -5.59
C GLY A 206 -3.12 -9.72 -6.89
N VAL A 207 -3.51 -10.88 -7.40
CA VAL A 207 -2.88 -11.50 -8.58
C VAL A 207 -3.03 -10.64 -9.85
N GLY A 208 -4.21 -10.04 -10.06
CA GLY A 208 -4.48 -9.23 -11.26
C GLY A 208 -3.62 -7.96 -11.30
N GLY A 209 -3.47 -7.26 -10.18
CA GLY A 209 -2.63 -6.06 -10.06
C GLY A 209 -1.15 -6.37 -10.30
N MET A 210 -0.65 -7.44 -9.71
CA MET A 210 0.75 -7.88 -9.89
C MET A 210 1.01 -8.29 -11.34
N ARG A 211 0.12 -9.09 -11.95
CA ARG A 211 0.20 -9.49 -13.37
C ARG A 211 0.26 -8.26 -14.29
N GLY A 212 -0.57 -7.25 -14.01
CA GLY A 212 -0.56 -5.98 -14.75
C GLY A 212 0.78 -5.23 -14.67
N GLN A 213 1.37 -5.14 -13.47
CA GLN A 213 2.66 -4.49 -13.28
C GLN A 213 3.79 -5.25 -14.01
N ILE A 214 3.81 -6.58 -13.94
CA ILE A 214 4.78 -7.41 -14.67
C ILE A 214 4.63 -7.20 -16.17
N ALA A 215 3.42 -7.21 -16.71
CA ALA A 215 3.17 -6.97 -18.14
C ALA A 215 3.69 -5.60 -18.60
N VAL A 216 3.46 -4.55 -17.80
CA VAL A 216 3.95 -3.19 -18.12
C VAL A 216 5.48 -3.12 -18.20
N VAL A 217 6.19 -3.75 -17.25
CA VAL A 217 7.66 -3.71 -17.20
C VAL A 217 8.30 -4.57 -18.28
N THR A 218 7.80 -5.79 -18.45
CA THR A 218 8.43 -6.79 -19.33
C THR A 218 7.98 -6.71 -20.78
N GLY A 219 6.82 -6.08 -21.03
CA GLY A 219 6.17 -6.10 -22.36
C GLY A 219 5.52 -7.45 -22.70
N LEU A 220 5.53 -8.43 -21.80
CA LEU A 220 4.83 -9.70 -22.03
C LEU A 220 3.31 -9.49 -22.03
N PRO A 221 2.56 -10.15 -22.94
CA PRO A 221 1.11 -10.19 -22.88
C PRO A 221 0.63 -10.77 -21.54
N LYS A 222 -0.47 -10.25 -20.99
CA LYS A 222 -0.99 -10.68 -19.67
C LYS A 222 -1.31 -12.17 -19.62
N GLU A 223 -1.81 -12.72 -20.72
CA GLU A 223 -2.12 -14.15 -20.89
C GLU A 223 -0.88 -15.07 -20.89
N LYS A 224 0.31 -14.48 -21.03
CA LYS A 224 1.60 -15.17 -20.90
C LYS A 224 2.23 -15.01 -19.53
N ILE A 225 1.47 -14.51 -18.55
CA ILE A 225 1.95 -14.27 -17.19
C ILE A 225 1.00 -14.95 -16.20
N SER A 226 1.51 -15.92 -15.45
CA SER A 226 0.87 -16.46 -14.26
C SER A 226 1.50 -15.89 -13.00
N VAL A 227 0.67 -15.48 -12.07
CA VAL A 227 1.11 -15.04 -10.73
C VAL A 227 0.40 -15.90 -9.70
N VAL A 228 1.18 -16.53 -8.84
CA VAL A 228 0.70 -17.52 -7.88
C VAL A 228 1.06 -17.06 -6.47
N ALA A 229 0.07 -17.03 -5.60
CA ALA A 229 0.24 -16.91 -4.16
C ALA A 229 -0.82 -17.80 -3.49
N GLN A 230 -0.44 -18.49 -2.43
CA GLN A 230 -1.36 -19.26 -1.60
C GLN A 230 -1.51 -18.54 -0.26
N ASP A 231 -0.59 -18.76 0.67
CA ASP A 231 -0.57 -18.03 1.93
C ASP A 231 0.38 -16.82 1.82
N VAL A 232 0.03 -15.72 2.49
CA VAL A 232 0.85 -14.52 2.56
C VAL A 232 1.02 -14.11 4.02
N GLY A 233 2.26 -14.09 4.48
CA GLY A 233 2.65 -13.85 5.87
C GLY A 233 2.73 -12.38 6.27
N GLY A 234 1.70 -11.62 5.90
CA GLY A 234 1.57 -10.18 6.11
C GLY A 234 1.89 -9.36 4.87
N SER A 235 1.15 -8.27 4.67
CA SER A 235 1.33 -7.42 3.49
C SER A 235 1.37 -5.92 3.81
N PHE A 236 0.44 -5.39 4.58
CA PHE A 236 0.34 -4.00 5.08
C PHE A 236 0.48 -2.90 4.02
N GLY A 237 0.30 -3.23 2.73
CA GLY A 237 0.48 -2.33 1.60
C GLY A 237 1.76 -2.61 0.80
N VAL A 238 2.85 -3.03 1.44
CA VAL A 238 4.16 -3.21 0.79
C VAL A 238 4.21 -4.39 -0.20
N ARG A 239 3.24 -5.30 -0.17
CA ARG A 239 3.12 -6.41 -1.13
C ARG A 239 2.18 -6.10 -2.32
N GLY A 240 1.66 -4.87 -2.41
CA GLY A 240 0.87 -4.42 -3.55
C GLY A 240 1.69 -4.05 -4.79
N ALA A 241 2.99 -3.90 -4.64
CA ALA A 241 3.91 -3.46 -5.69
C ALA A 241 4.84 -4.58 -6.15
N ALA A 242 5.20 -4.57 -7.45
CA ALA A 242 6.28 -5.38 -7.97
C ALA A 242 7.64 -4.79 -7.59
N TYR A 243 8.58 -5.66 -7.27
CA TYR A 243 9.93 -5.30 -6.84
C TYR A 243 10.98 -5.60 -7.91
N PRO A 244 12.13 -4.88 -7.92
CA PRO A 244 13.21 -5.06 -8.88
C PRO A 244 13.67 -6.51 -9.03
N GLU A 245 13.75 -7.24 -7.92
CA GLU A 245 14.26 -8.60 -7.84
C GLU A 245 13.43 -9.60 -8.66
N TYR A 246 12.12 -9.38 -8.80
CA TYR A 246 11.25 -10.24 -9.61
C TYR A 246 11.64 -10.21 -11.08
N PHE A 247 12.03 -9.03 -11.57
CA PHE A 247 12.44 -8.83 -12.95
C PHE A 247 13.86 -9.35 -13.20
N ALA A 248 14.78 -9.17 -12.25
CA ALA A 248 16.11 -9.76 -12.33
C ALA A 248 16.04 -11.30 -12.38
N ALA A 249 15.20 -11.91 -11.52
CA ALA A 249 14.97 -13.36 -11.53
C ALA A 249 14.37 -13.85 -12.87
N LEU A 250 13.48 -13.06 -13.51
CA LEU A 250 12.96 -13.41 -14.84
C LEU A 250 14.04 -13.34 -15.92
N ILE A 251 14.96 -12.37 -15.88
CA ILE A 251 16.11 -12.30 -16.81
C ILE A 251 16.91 -13.60 -16.71
N ALA A 252 17.23 -14.03 -15.51
CA ALA A 252 18.00 -15.24 -15.27
C ALA A 252 17.23 -16.50 -15.70
N ALA A 253 15.95 -16.62 -15.34
CA ALA A 253 15.13 -17.77 -15.70
C ALA A 253 15.01 -17.93 -17.23
N ARG A 254 14.90 -16.82 -17.98
CA ARG A 254 14.89 -16.83 -19.46
C ARG A 254 16.23 -17.25 -20.06
N LYS A 255 17.35 -16.73 -19.53
CA LYS A 255 18.69 -16.99 -20.07
C LYS A 255 19.19 -18.40 -19.73
N LEU A 256 18.88 -18.91 -18.54
CA LEU A 256 19.35 -20.21 -18.05
C LEU A 256 18.39 -21.36 -18.37
N GLY A 257 17.14 -21.08 -18.77
CA GLY A 257 16.12 -22.10 -19.04
C GLY A 257 15.73 -22.89 -17.79
N ARG A 258 15.95 -22.36 -16.58
CA ARG A 258 15.69 -22.99 -15.28
C ARG A 258 14.97 -22.03 -14.36
N PRO A 259 14.08 -22.52 -13.48
CA PRO A 259 13.46 -21.67 -12.46
C PRO A 259 14.51 -21.03 -11.55
N VAL A 260 14.28 -19.78 -11.13
CA VAL A 260 15.17 -19.04 -10.20
C VAL A 260 14.40 -18.63 -8.97
N LYS A 261 14.91 -19.00 -7.81
CA LYS A 261 14.35 -18.70 -6.49
C LYS A 261 15.25 -17.73 -5.74
N TRP A 262 14.63 -16.74 -5.12
CA TRP A 262 15.27 -15.84 -4.15
C TRP A 262 14.38 -15.68 -2.93
N VAL A 263 14.98 -15.62 -1.75
CA VAL A 263 14.33 -15.34 -0.47
C VAL A 263 15.17 -14.30 0.26
N ALA A 264 14.58 -13.15 0.56
CA ALA A 264 15.26 -12.08 1.27
C ALA A 264 15.57 -12.46 2.73
N SER A 265 16.74 -12.10 3.20
CA SER A 265 17.00 -12.06 4.64
C SER A 265 16.20 -10.94 5.31
N ARG A 266 16.04 -10.99 6.63
CA ARG A 266 15.39 -9.93 7.38
C ARG A 266 16.13 -8.58 7.25
N SER A 267 17.44 -8.60 7.21
CA SER A 267 18.27 -7.42 7.00
C SER A 267 18.05 -6.79 5.62
N GLU A 268 17.90 -7.62 4.57
CA GLU A 268 17.56 -7.11 3.24
C GLU A 268 16.17 -6.44 3.20
N VAL A 269 15.19 -6.97 3.93
CA VAL A 269 13.86 -6.35 4.05
C VAL A 269 13.98 -4.93 4.62
N PHE A 270 14.76 -4.73 5.69
CA PHE A 270 14.96 -3.40 6.26
C PHE A 270 15.67 -2.42 5.31
N MET A 271 16.57 -2.91 4.47
CA MET A 271 17.32 -2.08 3.53
C MET A 271 16.61 -1.80 2.21
N SER A 272 15.71 -2.68 1.76
CA SER A 272 15.24 -2.66 0.37
C SER A 272 13.74 -2.79 0.17
N ASP A 273 12.93 -3.11 1.21
CA ASP A 273 11.48 -3.05 1.08
C ASP A 273 11.03 -1.59 0.96
N PHE A 274 10.02 -1.34 0.13
CA PHE A 274 9.41 -0.02 0.06
C PHE A 274 8.94 0.41 1.45
N GLN A 275 9.26 1.66 1.80
CA GLN A 275 8.88 2.25 3.07
C GLN A 275 7.54 2.99 2.95
N GLY A 276 6.92 3.28 4.08
CA GLY A 276 5.78 4.19 4.18
C GLY A 276 6.15 5.50 4.84
N ARG A 277 5.23 6.46 4.82
CA ARG A 277 5.38 7.78 5.44
C ARG A 277 6.49 8.63 4.81
N GLY A 278 7.21 9.43 5.59
CA GLY A 278 8.30 10.28 5.11
C GLY A 278 7.80 11.64 4.63
N LEU A 279 6.93 12.28 5.41
CA LEU A 279 6.36 13.60 5.09
C LEU A 279 6.70 14.63 6.16
N SER A 280 7.05 15.83 5.72
CA SER A 280 7.05 17.05 6.51
C SER A 280 5.77 17.80 6.20
N LEU A 281 4.87 17.92 7.19
CA LEU A 281 3.54 18.49 7.02
C LEU A 281 3.45 19.80 7.82
N THR A 282 3.26 20.90 7.11
CA THR A 282 3.04 22.21 7.71
C THR A 282 1.58 22.59 7.57
N GLY A 283 0.86 22.57 8.69
CA GLY A 283 -0.53 22.95 8.76
C GLY A 283 -0.74 24.32 9.40
N GLU A 284 -1.74 25.06 8.92
CA GLU A 284 -2.24 26.30 9.53
C GLU A 284 -3.76 26.20 9.68
N LEU A 285 -4.27 26.58 10.85
CA LEU A 285 -5.69 26.54 11.21
C LEU A 285 -6.16 27.94 11.60
N ALA A 286 -7.20 28.42 10.92
CA ALA A 286 -7.86 29.69 11.19
C ALA A 286 -9.14 29.45 11.99
N LEU A 287 -9.32 30.19 13.11
CA LEU A 287 -10.49 30.08 14.00
C LEU A 287 -11.10 31.49 14.24
N ASP A 288 -12.40 31.50 14.53
CA ASP A 288 -13.06 32.67 15.05
C ASP A 288 -12.81 32.84 16.57
N ALA A 289 -13.39 33.88 17.16
CA ALA A 289 -13.25 34.17 18.60
C ALA A 289 -13.78 33.05 19.51
N ASP A 290 -14.77 32.29 19.04
CA ASP A 290 -15.38 31.17 19.77
C ASP A 290 -14.70 29.84 19.53
N GLY A 291 -13.63 29.80 18.72
CA GLY A 291 -12.92 28.58 18.37
C GLY A 291 -13.60 27.74 17.27
N ARG A 292 -14.49 28.31 16.45
CA ARG A 292 -15.01 27.62 15.25
C ARG A 292 -13.97 27.69 14.16
N PHE A 293 -13.76 26.54 13.47
CA PHE A 293 -12.82 26.43 12.37
C PHE A 293 -13.37 27.16 11.13
N LEU A 294 -12.59 28.10 10.63
CA LEU A 294 -12.90 28.88 9.43
C LEU A 294 -12.23 28.32 8.19
N ALA A 295 -10.98 27.91 8.33
CA ALA A 295 -10.19 27.32 7.26
C ALA A 295 -9.01 26.50 7.80
N ILE A 296 -8.56 25.55 6.98
CA ILE A 296 -7.30 24.84 7.19
C ILE A 296 -6.51 24.83 5.88
N ARG A 297 -5.19 25.00 5.96
CA ARG A 297 -4.29 24.80 4.82
C ARG A 297 -3.07 24.00 5.19
N PHE A 298 -2.57 23.25 4.21
CA PHE A 298 -1.35 22.47 4.32
C PHE A 298 -0.36 22.82 3.20
N ASP A 299 0.92 22.93 3.54
CA ASP A 299 2.04 23.04 2.62
C ASP A 299 3.03 21.92 2.94
N ASP A 300 2.90 20.79 2.25
CA ASP A 300 3.55 19.54 2.58
C ASP A 300 4.68 19.20 1.64
N ARG A 301 5.68 18.49 2.15
CA ARG A 301 6.77 17.91 1.39
C ARG A 301 6.86 16.43 1.67
N ALA A 302 6.81 15.64 0.61
CA ALA A 302 6.90 14.18 0.71
C ALA A 302 8.23 13.68 0.17
N ASN A 303 8.98 12.98 0.99
CA ASN A 303 10.18 12.26 0.60
C ASN A 303 9.78 10.94 -0.08
N ILE A 304 9.80 10.89 -1.41
CA ILE A 304 9.45 9.68 -2.16
C ILE A 304 10.62 8.71 -2.37
N GLY A 305 11.79 9.03 -1.81
CA GLY A 305 13.01 8.23 -1.99
C GLY A 305 13.66 8.44 -3.36
N ALA A 306 14.48 7.48 -3.75
CA ALA A 306 15.28 7.57 -4.97
C ALA A 306 14.47 7.40 -6.27
N TYR A 307 13.29 6.82 -6.20
CA TYR A 307 12.45 6.53 -7.37
C TYR A 307 10.97 6.73 -7.05
N ALA A 308 10.19 7.17 -8.05
CA ALA A 308 8.74 7.24 -7.95
C ALA A 308 8.14 5.83 -8.09
N ALA A 309 8.14 5.06 -6.99
CA ALA A 309 7.72 3.67 -7.00
C ALA A 309 6.20 3.51 -6.80
N ALA A 310 5.62 2.59 -7.53
CA ALA A 310 4.25 2.08 -7.41
C ALA A 310 3.21 3.11 -6.91
N PHE A 311 2.81 3.03 -5.66
CA PHE A 311 1.73 3.85 -5.08
C PHE A 311 2.22 5.09 -4.32
N GLY A 312 3.53 5.26 -4.08
CA GLY A 312 4.07 6.29 -3.19
C GLY A 312 3.59 7.71 -3.53
N SER A 313 3.59 8.06 -4.80
CA SER A 313 3.14 9.38 -5.26
C SER A 313 1.64 9.59 -5.10
N LEU A 314 0.79 8.56 -5.32
CA LEU A 314 -0.66 8.63 -5.07
C LEU A 314 -0.96 8.84 -3.58
N ILE A 315 -0.21 8.16 -2.72
CA ILE A 315 -0.40 8.21 -1.26
C ILE A 315 -0.13 9.60 -0.72
N ALA A 316 0.98 10.21 -1.13
CA ALA A 316 1.36 11.54 -0.69
C ALA A 316 0.59 12.69 -1.37
N THR A 317 -0.33 12.39 -2.29
CA THR A 317 -1.15 13.40 -2.98
C THR A 317 -2.64 13.15 -2.73
N LYS A 318 -3.36 12.46 -3.63
CA LYS A 318 -4.81 12.28 -3.52
C LYS A 318 -5.25 11.59 -2.23
N ASN A 319 -4.54 10.55 -1.79
CA ASN A 319 -4.92 9.86 -0.55
C ASN A 319 -4.70 10.72 0.70
N LEU A 320 -3.63 11.50 0.73
CA LEU A 320 -3.35 12.45 1.80
C LEU A 320 -4.42 13.52 1.86
N THR A 321 -4.68 14.20 0.73
CA THR A 321 -5.47 15.41 0.71
C THR A 321 -6.98 15.18 0.85
N ILE A 322 -7.50 14.02 0.44
CA ILE A 322 -8.94 13.74 0.48
C ILE A 322 -9.55 13.82 1.89
N THR A 323 -8.73 13.58 2.91
CA THR A 323 -9.12 13.65 4.32
C THR A 323 -8.49 14.83 5.06
N ALA A 324 -8.05 15.88 4.34
CA ALA A 324 -7.38 17.05 4.93
C ALA A 324 -8.26 17.88 5.86
N GLY A 325 -9.58 17.68 5.86
CA GLY A 325 -10.50 18.27 6.84
C GLY A 325 -10.69 17.43 8.10
N GLY A 326 -10.16 16.18 8.15
CA GLY A 326 -10.43 15.27 9.26
C GLY A 326 -11.92 15.03 9.44
N VAL A 327 -12.35 14.91 10.68
CA VAL A 327 -13.76 14.74 11.09
C VAL A 327 -14.48 16.08 11.32
N TYR A 328 -13.86 17.18 10.91
CA TYR A 328 -14.30 18.53 11.25
C TYR A 328 -15.05 19.21 10.11
N ARG A 329 -16.04 20.02 10.47
CA ARG A 329 -16.74 20.92 9.57
C ARG A 329 -15.87 22.17 9.31
N ILE A 330 -15.07 22.12 8.24
CA ILE A 330 -14.18 23.21 7.83
C ILE A 330 -14.68 23.78 6.51
N PRO A 331 -15.12 25.07 6.48
CA PRO A 331 -15.72 25.67 5.29
C PRO A 331 -14.75 25.86 4.12
N ALA A 332 -13.44 26.05 4.39
CA ALA A 332 -12.43 26.24 3.37
C ALA A 332 -11.20 25.39 3.66
N ILE A 333 -10.78 24.60 2.68
CA ILE A 333 -9.65 23.67 2.77
C ILE A 333 -8.76 23.87 1.56
N TYR A 334 -7.46 23.92 1.79
CA TYR A 334 -6.45 23.90 0.75
C TYR A 334 -5.27 23.05 1.18
N ALA A 335 -4.79 22.19 0.31
CA ALA A 335 -3.59 21.40 0.55
C ALA A 335 -2.71 21.37 -0.71
N ARG A 336 -1.43 21.64 -0.50
CA ARG A 336 -0.36 21.58 -1.50
C ARG A 336 0.68 20.57 -1.06
N THR A 337 1.01 19.62 -1.91
CA THR A 337 2.07 18.64 -1.64
C THR A 337 3.12 18.65 -2.75
N ARG A 338 4.38 18.70 -2.37
CA ARG A 338 5.54 18.57 -3.25
C ARG A 338 6.23 17.24 -3.02
N LEU A 339 6.31 16.41 -4.07
CA LEU A 339 7.01 15.13 -4.02
C LEU A 339 8.48 15.33 -4.40
N VAL A 340 9.38 14.94 -3.52
CA VAL A 340 10.82 15.23 -3.64
C VAL A 340 11.62 13.93 -3.63
N TYR A 341 12.55 13.81 -4.57
CA TYR A 341 13.53 12.73 -4.62
C TYR A 341 14.64 12.94 -3.59
N THR A 342 15.05 11.84 -2.94
CA THR A 342 16.19 11.80 -2.03
C THR A 342 16.94 10.48 -2.18
N ASN A 343 18.17 10.40 -1.69
CA ASN A 343 18.99 9.17 -1.69
C ASN A 343 18.55 8.19 -0.58
N THR A 344 17.27 7.86 -0.56
CA THR A 344 16.68 6.90 0.39
C THR A 344 15.84 5.86 -0.35
N VAL A 345 15.52 4.77 0.31
CA VAL A 345 14.65 3.71 -0.24
C VAL A 345 13.34 4.32 -0.76
N PRO A 346 12.82 3.89 -1.92
CA PRO A 346 11.55 4.38 -2.43
C PRO A 346 10.38 4.14 -1.48
N VAL A 347 9.38 5.03 -1.52
CA VAL A 347 8.15 4.94 -0.74
C VAL A 347 7.04 4.33 -1.58
N SER A 348 6.21 3.49 -0.95
CA SER A 348 4.98 2.96 -1.54
C SER A 348 3.87 2.89 -0.49
N ALA A 349 2.83 2.09 -0.77
CA ALA A 349 1.73 1.93 0.15
C ALA A 349 2.18 1.29 1.47
N TYR A 350 1.79 1.90 2.57
CA TYR A 350 1.85 1.33 3.91
C TYR A 350 0.59 1.70 4.69
N ARG A 351 0.11 0.76 5.48
CA ARG A 351 -1.12 0.78 6.31
C ARG A 351 -1.68 2.18 6.58
N GLY A 352 -2.91 2.47 6.11
CA GLY A 352 -3.55 3.78 6.15
C GLY A 352 -3.19 4.72 4.98
N ALA A 353 -2.00 4.56 4.33
CA ALA A 353 -1.64 5.12 3.03
C ALA A 353 -1.93 6.64 2.90
N GLY A 354 -1.20 7.47 3.66
CA GLY A 354 -1.30 8.93 3.67
C GLY A 354 -2.34 9.48 4.66
N ARG A 355 -3.42 8.76 4.92
CA ARG A 355 -4.46 9.20 5.86
C ARG A 355 -3.97 9.31 7.31
N PRO A 356 -3.14 8.39 7.85
CA PRO A 356 -2.55 8.59 9.15
C PRO A 356 -1.62 9.81 9.25
N ASP A 357 -0.95 10.15 8.15
CA ASP A 357 -0.03 11.28 8.11
C ASP A 357 -0.80 12.59 8.27
N ILE A 358 -1.86 12.78 7.48
CA ILE A 358 -2.68 13.99 7.55
C ILE A 358 -3.51 14.03 8.83
N ALA A 359 -4.02 12.88 9.32
CA ALA A 359 -4.72 12.82 10.60
C ALA A 359 -3.80 13.21 11.76
N TYR A 360 -2.55 12.76 11.76
CA TYR A 360 -1.55 13.19 12.73
C TYR A 360 -1.32 14.70 12.68
N ALA A 361 -1.17 15.27 11.49
CA ALA A 361 -0.96 16.71 11.33
C ALA A 361 -2.16 17.53 11.83
N ILE A 362 -3.39 17.14 11.45
CA ILE A 362 -4.62 17.81 11.87
C ILE A 362 -4.79 17.76 13.39
N GLU A 363 -4.70 16.57 13.97
CA GLU A 363 -4.97 16.39 15.40
C GLU A 363 -3.94 17.05 16.28
N ARG A 364 -2.66 17.07 15.85
CA ARG A 364 -1.61 17.84 16.51
C ARG A 364 -1.84 19.35 16.40
N LEU A 365 -2.29 19.81 15.23
CA LEU A 365 -2.59 21.22 15.01
C LEU A 365 -3.79 21.68 15.84
N VAL A 366 -4.84 20.86 15.96
CA VAL A 366 -6.00 21.13 16.82
C VAL A 366 -5.61 21.17 18.30
N ASP A 367 -4.78 20.22 18.78
CA ASP A 367 -4.25 20.26 20.14
C ASP A 367 -3.40 21.50 20.39
N TYR A 368 -2.54 21.85 19.42
CA TYR A 368 -1.68 23.02 19.51
C TYR A 368 -2.52 24.31 19.58
N ALA A 369 -3.53 24.46 18.71
CA ALA A 369 -4.45 25.60 18.70
C ALA A 369 -5.25 25.70 20.02
N ALA A 370 -5.72 24.56 20.53
CA ALA A 370 -6.42 24.55 21.83
C ALA A 370 -5.52 25.09 22.96
N HIS A 371 -4.29 24.63 23.03
CA HIS A 371 -3.33 25.07 24.04
C HIS A 371 -2.91 26.53 23.85
N GLU A 372 -2.60 26.94 22.61
CA GLU A 372 -2.12 28.29 22.28
C GLU A 372 -3.15 29.38 22.60
N HIS A 373 -4.44 29.08 22.36
CA HIS A 373 -5.54 30.05 22.53
C HIS A 373 -6.42 29.79 23.74
N GLY A 374 -6.06 28.84 24.61
CA GLY A 374 -6.73 28.59 25.89
C GLY A 374 -8.07 27.86 25.78
N PHE A 375 -8.33 27.14 24.71
CA PHE A 375 -9.50 26.28 24.57
C PHE A 375 -9.29 24.91 25.22
N ASP A 376 -10.38 24.33 25.76
CA ASP A 376 -10.36 22.91 26.12
C ASP A 376 -10.27 22.05 24.86
N PRO A 377 -9.34 21.08 24.77
CA PRO A 377 -9.11 20.31 23.56
C PRO A 377 -10.28 19.38 23.18
N VAL A 378 -11.07 18.92 24.15
CA VAL A 378 -12.28 18.11 23.93
C VAL A 378 -13.39 18.97 23.36
N GLU A 379 -13.66 20.12 24.02
CA GLU A 379 -14.73 21.05 23.63
C GLU A 379 -14.43 21.73 22.28
N LEU A 380 -13.15 22.01 21.98
CA LEU A 380 -12.76 22.55 20.69
C LEU A 380 -13.09 21.53 19.55
N ARG A 381 -12.83 20.24 19.75
CA ARG A 381 -13.20 19.17 18.82
C ARG A 381 -14.72 19.05 18.67
N ARG A 382 -15.44 18.95 19.80
CA ARG A 382 -16.90 18.81 19.84
C ARG A 382 -17.60 19.92 19.05
N ARG A 383 -17.17 21.16 19.23
CA ARG A 383 -17.72 22.36 18.57
C ARG A 383 -17.58 22.30 17.05
N ASN A 384 -16.58 21.61 16.56
CA ASN A 384 -16.21 21.60 15.15
C ASN A 384 -16.50 20.29 14.44
N PHE A 385 -17.03 19.27 15.09
CA PHE A 385 -17.40 18.04 14.42
C PHE A 385 -18.44 18.26 13.33
N ILE A 386 -18.36 17.45 12.28
CA ILE A 386 -19.42 17.33 11.28
C ILE A 386 -20.62 16.71 11.98
N PRO A 387 -21.81 17.40 12.00
CA PRO A 387 -23.01 16.86 12.62
C PRO A 387 -23.53 15.61 11.92
N VAL A 388 -24.04 14.64 12.69
CA VAL A 388 -24.54 13.35 12.16
C VAL A 388 -25.72 13.53 11.18
N ASP A 389 -26.56 14.53 11.40
CA ASP A 389 -27.73 14.85 10.56
C ASP A 389 -27.38 15.50 9.22
N THR A 390 -26.10 15.84 9.00
CA THR A 390 -25.60 16.37 7.72
C THR A 390 -25.04 15.30 6.79
N MET A 391 -25.04 14.03 7.20
CA MET A 391 -24.55 12.94 6.38
C MET A 391 -25.54 12.55 5.26
N PRO A 392 -25.06 12.26 4.04
CA PRO A 392 -23.67 12.29 3.57
C PRO A 392 -23.13 13.73 3.42
N TYR A 393 -21.97 13.99 4.05
CA TYR A 393 -21.35 15.31 4.09
C TYR A 393 -20.30 15.47 2.97
N LYS A 394 -20.39 16.57 2.21
CA LYS A 394 -19.37 16.96 1.23
C LYS A 394 -18.37 17.92 1.84
N THR A 395 -17.10 17.54 1.86
CA THR A 395 -16.00 18.37 2.34
C THR A 395 -15.65 19.48 1.33
N ALA A 396 -15.06 20.57 1.79
CA ALA A 396 -14.66 21.69 0.93
C ALA A 396 -13.59 21.32 -0.12
N ASN A 397 -12.88 20.20 0.05
CA ASN A 397 -11.92 19.66 -0.91
C ASN A 397 -12.45 18.45 -1.69
N ALA A 398 -13.77 18.38 -1.89
CA ALA A 398 -14.49 17.42 -2.72
C ALA A 398 -14.50 15.95 -2.22
N GLY A 399 -14.15 15.68 -0.96
CA GLY A 399 -14.40 14.41 -0.30
C GLY A 399 -15.90 14.25 0.03
N THR A 400 -16.38 13.01 0.12
CA THR A 400 -17.74 12.70 0.60
C THR A 400 -17.64 11.69 1.72
N TYR A 401 -18.20 12.03 2.89
CA TYR A 401 -18.31 11.14 4.03
C TYR A 401 -19.76 10.66 4.09
N ASP A 402 -19.95 9.36 4.01
CA ASP A 402 -21.27 8.73 3.88
C ASP A 402 -21.95 8.52 5.23
N SER A 403 -21.18 8.40 6.31
CA SER A 403 -21.65 8.10 7.66
C SER A 403 -20.65 8.56 8.71
N GLY A 404 -21.09 8.68 9.96
CA GLY A 404 -20.27 8.93 11.14
C GLY A 404 -21.01 9.74 12.20
N ASP A 405 -20.95 9.29 13.45
CA ASP A 405 -21.30 10.05 14.64
C ASP A 405 -20.03 10.28 15.47
N PHE A 406 -19.29 11.31 15.10
CA PHE A 406 -17.97 11.59 15.68
C PHE A 406 -18.07 12.01 17.15
N ALA A 407 -19.15 12.68 17.53
CA ALA A 407 -19.38 13.09 18.90
C ALA A 407 -19.64 11.89 19.81
N ALA A 408 -20.54 10.99 19.42
CA ALA A 408 -20.86 9.79 20.20
C ALA A 408 -19.64 8.86 20.35
N VAL A 409 -18.82 8.69 19.29
CA VAL A 409 -17.59 7.89 19.36
C VAL A 409 -16.58 8.53 20.31
N MET A 410 -16.41 9.85 20.28
CA MET A 410 -15.54 10.55 21.22
C MET A 410 -16.03 10.40 22.66
N ASP A 411 -17.34 10.56 22.90
CA ASP A 411 -17.92 10.45 24.24
C ASP A 411 -17.73 9.06 24.85
N ASP A 412 -17.94 8.01 24.08
CA ASP A 412 -17.68 6.64 24.53
C ASP A 412 -16.19 6.44 24.86
N ALA A 413 -15.28 6.96 24.04
CA ALA A 413 -13.85 6.88 24.30
C ALA A 413 -13.44 7.64 25.57
N LEU A 414 -13.97 8.84 25.80
CA LEU A 414 -13.72 9.66 27.00
C LEU A 414 -14.22 8.95 28.27
N GLN A 415 -15.41 8.35 28.20
CA GLN A 415 -15.97 7.58 29.30
C GLN A 415 -15.10 6.36 29.64
N ARG A 416 -14.74 5.53 28.65
CA ARG A 416 -13.90 4.34 28.85
C ARG A 416 -12.51 4.67 29.37
N ALA A 417 -11.93 5.82 28.94
CA ALA A 417 -10.64 6.29 29.41
C ALA A 417 -10.71 6.93 30.81
N ASP A 418 -11.89 7.09 31.39
CA ASP A 418 -12.09 7.91 32.59
C ASP A 418 -11.34 9.26 32.45
N TRP A 419 -11.66 10.00 31.39
CA TRP A 419 -10.98 11.25 31.05
C TRP A 419 -10.98 12.22 32.21
N ASN A 420 -12.14 12.41 32.88
CA ASN A 420 -12.31 13.33 33.98
C ASN A 420 -11.50 12.95 35.24
N GLY A 421 -11.24 11.66 35.47
CA GLY A 421 -10.41 11.15 36.55
C GLY A 421 -8.90 11.23 36.29
N PHE A 422 -8.48 11.72 35.11
CA PHE A 422 -7.05 11.75 34.72
C PHE A 422 -6.22 12.63 35.68
N GLY A 423 -6.73 13.76 36.14
CA GLY A 423 -6.02 14.66 37.06
C GLY A 423 -5.55 13.96 38.33
N ALA A 424 -6.45 13.17 38.96
CA ALA A 424 -6.12 12.35 40.13
C ALA A 424 -5.08 11.26 39.81
N ARG A 425 -5.22 10.59 38.68
CA ARG A 425 -4.25 9.55 38.24
C ARG A 425 -2.88 10.13 37.97
N ARG A 426 -2.79 11.33 37.37
CA ARG A 426 -1.53 12.04 37.11
C ARG A 426 -0.83 12.39 38.41
N GLU A 427 -1.57 12.93 39.36
CA GLU A 427 -1.03 13.31 40.67
C GLU A 427 -0.56 12.09 41.47
N ALA A 428 -1.33 11.01 41.48
CA ALA A 428 -0.88 9.75 42.09
C ALA A 428 0.40 9.18 41.44
N SER A 429 0.54 9.28 40.13
CA SER A 429 1.75 8.87 39.42
C SER A 429 2.94 9.77 39.78
N ARG A 430 2.73 11.08 39.88
CA ARG A 430 3.76 12.05 40.28
C ARG A 430 4.31 11.75 41.68
N ARG A 431 3.42 11.45 42.63
CA ARG A 431 3.83 11.04 44.00
C ARG A 431 4.65 9.73 44.00
N ALA A 432 4.38 8.85 43.05
CA ALA A 432 5.16 7.62 42.86
C ALA A 432 6.43 7.80 41.98
N GLY A 433 6.86 9.04 41.73
CA GLY A 433 8.04 9.34 40.91
C GLY A 433 7.89 9.06 39.42
N LYS A 434 6.64 8.97 38.91
CA LYS A 434 6.35 8.66 37.50
C LYS A 434 5.63 9.82 36.82
N LEU A 435 5.88 10.00 35.53
CA LEU A 435 5.14 10.91 34.67
C LEU A 435 3.98 10.16 33.98
N ARG A 436 2.83 10.80 33.91
CA ARG A 436 1.65 10.30 33.21
C ARG A 436 1.08 11.37 32.30
N GLY A 437 0.89 11.02 31.02
CA GLY A 437 0.24 11.86 30.00
C GLY A 437 -1.08 11.27 29.54
N ILE A 438 -1.92 12.11 28.97
CA ILE A 438 -3.12 11.75 28.25
C ILE A 438 -3.19 12.56 26.95
N GLY A 439 -3.77 11.99 25.91
CA GLY A 439 -4.02 12.67 24.65
C GLY A 439 -5.29 12.12 24.00
N ILE A 440 -5.87 12.92 23.11
CA ILE A 440 -7.03 12.54 22.33
C ILE A 440 -6.76 12.84 20.85
N ALA A 441 -7.22 11.97 19.99
CA ALA A 441 -7.23 12.17 18.54
C ALA A 441 -8.54 11.61 17.98
N THR A 442 -9.12 12.33 17.03
CA THR A 442 -10.34 11.94 16.33
C THR A 442 -10.04 11.87 14.84
N TYR A 443 -10.20 10.70 14.24
CA TYR A 443 -9.85 10.51 12.83
C TYR A 443 -10.87 9.62 12.12
N LEU A 444 -10.84 9.67 10.81
CA LEU A 444 -11.61 8.78 9.96
C LEU A 444 -10.72 8.02 8.99
N GLU A 445 -11.18 6.87 8.55
CA GLU A 445 -10.56 6.07 7.50
C GLU A 445 -11.51 5.95 6.31
N ALA A 446 -11.02 6.29 5.11
CA ALA A 446 -11.77 6.09 3.90
C ALA A 446 -11.70 4.63 3.45
N GLY A 447 -12.80 3.92 3.48
CA GLY A 447 -12.94 2.57 2.94
C GLY A 447 -13.31 2.56 1.46
N GLY A 448 -13.03 1.44 0.76
CA GLY A 448 -13.57 1.17 -0.57
C GLY A 448 -12.74 1.55 -1.79
N GLY A 449 -11.72 2.39 -1.67
CA GLY A 449 -10.74 2.63 -2.73
C GLY A 449 -11.27 3.24 -4.04
N GLY A 450 -12.29 4.08 -3.98
CA GLY A 450 -12.82 5.01 -5.00
C GLY A 450 -12.78 4.60 -6.48
N SER A 451 -11.64 4.68 -7.12
CA SER A 451 -11.45 4.42 -8.56
C SER A 451 -11.07 2.97 -8.91
N ALA A 452 -11.11 2.08 -7.95
CA ALA A 452 -10.77 0.67 -8.18
C ALA A 452 -11.81 -0.02 -9.07
N PRO A 453 -11.42 -0.98 -9.93
CA PRO A 453 -12.35 -1.80 -10.69
C PRO A 453 -13.36 -2.49 -9.76
N LYS A 454 -14.59 -2.69 -10.24
CA LYS A 454 -15.58 -3.50 -9.53
C LYS A 454 -15.05 -4.91 -9.38
N ASP A 455 -15.20 -5.49 -8.17
CA ASP A 455 -14.77 -6.85 -7.93
C ASP A 455 -15.77 -7.84 -8.52
N GLN A 456 -15.28 -8.78 -9.31
CA GLN A 456 -16.00 -9.97 -9.75
C GLN A 456 -15.68 -11.13 -8.80
N VAL A 457 -16.69 -11.93 -8.54
CA VAL A 457 -16.59 -13.15 -7.73
C VAL A 457 -17.27 -14.31 -8.46
N ALA A 458 -16.89 -15.52 -8.12
CA ALA A 458 -17.50 -16.74 -8.65
C ALA A 458 -17.70 -17.76 -7.54
N ALA A 459 -18.60 -18.71 -7.77
CA ALA A 459 -18.75 -19.91 -6.96
C ALA A 459 -18.78 -21.15 -7.86
N ALA A 460 -18.29 -22.26 -7.32
CA ALA A 460 -18.44 -23.58 -7.91
C ALA A 460 -18.91 -24.56 -6.84
N PHE A 461 -19.80 -25.47 -7.22
CA PHE A 461 -20.30 -26.55 -6.37
C PHE A 461 -19.60 -27.85 -6.75
N ASP A 462 -19.23 -28.64 -5.77
CA ASP A 462 -18.79 -30.02 -5.98
C ASP A 462 -19.97 -31.01 -5.95
N ALA A 463 -19.68 -32.29 -6.17
CA ALA A 463 -20.72 -33.33 -6.20
C ALA A 463 -21.39 -33.57 -4.84
N SER A 464 -20.81 -33.14 -3.74
CA SER A 464 -21.42 -33.21 -2.41
C SER A 464 -22.33 -32.02 -2.09
N GLY A 465 -22.32 -30.98 -2.94
CA GLY A 465 -23.04 -29.73 -2.73
C GLY A 465 -22.23 -28.68 -1.96
N ASP A 466 -20.99 -28.98 -1.57
CA ASP A 466 -20.09 -28.00 -0.96
C ASP A 466 -19.71 -26.91 -1.99
N MET A 467 -19.64 -25.67 -1.53
CA MET A 467 -19.38 -24.50 -2.38
C MET A 467 -17.97 -23.98 -2.17
N THR A 468 -17.26 -23.70 -3.28
CA THR A 468 -16.00 -22.94 -3.27
C THR A 468 -16.22 -21.57 -3.88
N LEU A 469 -15.91 -20.53 -3.10
CA LEU A 469 -15.95 -19.11 -3.52
C LEU A 469 -14.60 -18.70 -4.10
N TYR A 470 -14.62 -17.90 -5.16
CA TYR A 470 -13.42 -17.40 -5.83
C TYR A 470 -13.44 -15.88 -5.96
N ALA A 471 -12.31 -15.24 -5.71
CA ALA A 471 -12.08 -13.81 -5.93
C ALA A 471 -10.61 -13.51 -6.24
N VAL A 472 -10.34 -12.30 -6.73
CA VAL A 472 -8.95 -11.81 -6.95
C VAL A 472 -8.31 -11.25 -5.70
N THR A 473 -9.05 -11.14 -4.61
CA THR A 473 -8.62 -10.56 -3.33
C THR A 473 -7.82 -11.59 -2.55
N GLN A 474 -6.54 -11.26 -2.25
CA GLN A 474 -5.64 -12.15 -1.51
C GLN A 474 -5.76 -11.91 0.00
N SER A 475 -5.84 -12.99 0.77
CA SER A 475 -5.68 -12.96 2.22
C SER A 475 -4.19 -12.81 2.60
N SER A 476 -3.95 -12.09 3.69
CA SER A 476 -2.62 -11.95 4.30
C SER A 476 -2.72 -11.88 5.83
N GLY A 477 -3.66 -12.63 6.39
CA GLY A 477 -3.96 -12.73 7.82
C GLY A 477 -5.22 -12.00 8.28
N GLN A 478 -5.95 -11.31 7.38
CA GLN A 478 -7.19 -10.60 7.73
C GLN A 478 -8.46 -11.46 7.68
N GLY A 479 -8.34 -12.78 7.49
CA GLY A 479 -9.41 -13.73 7.68
C GLY A 479 -10.45 -13.80 6.56
N HIS A 480 -10.08 -13.58 5.31
CA HIS A 480 -11.00 -13.72 4.17
C HIS A 480 -11.60 -15.12 4.07
N GLU A 481 -10.83 -16.14 4.44
CA GLU A 481 -11.23 -17.55 4.47
C GLU A 481 -12.38 -17.82 5.46
N THR A 482 -12.57 -16.93 6.42
CA THR A 482 -13.67 -16.98 7.39
C THR A 482 -14.80 -16.03 7.00
N VAL A 483 -14.46 -14.77 6.71
CA VAL A 483 -15.45 -13.70 6.53
C VAL A 483 -16.29 -13.88 5.27
N PHE A 484 -15.69 -14.26 4.13
CA PHE A 484 -16.45 -14.44 2.89
C PHE A 484 -17.38 -15.63 2.91
N PRO A 485 -16.97 -16.83 3.41
CA PRO A 485 -17.91 -17.91 3.70
C PRO A 485 -19.07 -17.49 4.60
N GLN A 486 -18.81 -16.77 5.70
CA GLN A 486 -19.86 -16.30 6.60
C GLN A 486 -20.87 -15.38 5.90
N ILE A 487 -20.42 -14.48 5.01
CA ILE A 487 -21.32 -13.60 4.25
C ILE A 487 -22.26 -14.42 3.37
N VAL A 488 -21.72 -15.36 2.58
CA VAL A 488 -22.54 -16.15 1.64
C VAL A 488 -23.44 -17.13 2.41
N ALA A 489 -22.90 -17.82 3.40
CA ALA A 489 -23.67 -18.74 4.23
C ALA A 489 -24.82 -18.03 4.96
N GLY A 490 -24.58 -16.80 5.45
CA GLY A 490 -25.62 -15.97 6.07
C GLY A 490 -26.74 -15.56 5.11
N VAL A 491 -26.41 -15.27 3.84
CA VAL A 491 -27.41 -14.99 2.80
C VAL A 491 -28.22 -16.24 2.43
N LEU A 492 -27.52 -17.38 2.31
CA LEU A 492 -28.15 -18.65 1.93
C LEU A 492 -28.85 -19.35 3.11
N GLY A 493 -28.61 -18.96 4.35
CA GLY A 493 -29.15 -19.65 5.53
C GLY A 493 -28.58 -21.06 5.74
N ILE A 494 -27.33 -21.32 5.35
CA ILE A 494 -26.65 -22.60 5.44
C ILE A 494 -25.49 -22.56 6.42
N ASP A 495 -24.96 -23.73 6.80
CA ASP A 495 -23.77 -23.81 7.65
C ASP A 495 -22.51 -23.39 6.87
N THR A 496 -21.65 -22.62 7.52
CA THR A 496 -20.38 -22.15 6.95
C THR A 496 -19.40 -23.27 6.61
N THR A 497 -19.54 -24.46 7.19
CA THR A 497 -18.72 -25.64 6.91
C THR A 497 -18.84 -26.13 5.47
N HIS A 498 -19.95 -25.80 4.79
CA HIS A 498 -20.21 -26.10 3.38
C HIS A 498 -19.67 -25.06 2.41
N VAL A 499 -19.04 -23.98 2.92
CA VAL A 499 -18.55 -22.88 2.07
C VAL A 499 -17.07 -22.65 2.31
N ARG A 500 -16.27 -22.72 1.26
CA ARG A 500 -14.82 -22.48 1.29
C ARG A 500 -14.48 -21.27 0.43
N PHE A 501 -13.38 -20.59 0.74
CA PHE A 501 -12.87 -19.50 -0.07
C PHE A 501 -11.51 -19.86 -0.66
N HIS A 502 -11.32 -19.54 -1.95
CA HIS A 502 -10.06 -19.67 -2.64
C HIS A 502 -9.72 -18.36 -3.37
N PRO A 503 -8.53 -17.74 -3.14
CA PRO A 503 -8.19 -16.42 -3.65
C PRO A 503 -7.87 -16.36 -5.16
N SER A 504 -7.90 -17.48 -5.86
CA SER A 504 -7.57 -17.55 -7.28
C SER A 504 -8.48 -18.54 -8.00
N PRO A 505 -9.20 -18.14 -9.03
CA PRO A 505 -10.07 -19.05 -9.77
C PRO A 505 -9.25 -20.01 -10.65
N PRO A 506 -9.65 -21.27 -10.77
CA PRO A 506 -8.90 -22.26 -11.55
C PRO A 506 -8.93 -22.02 -13.06
N ALA A 507 -9.95 -21.33 -13.61
CA ALA A 507 -10.13 -21.22 -15.07
C ALA A 507 -10.77 -19.90 -15.56
N ALA A 508 -11.28 -19.02 -14.69
CA ALA A 508 -11.93 -17.78 -15.11
C ALA A 508 -11.08 -16.56 -14.75
N GLU A 509 -10.87 -15.66 -15.70
CA GLU A 509 -10.28 -14.35 -15.42
C GLU A 509 -11.30 -13.46 -14.71
N LEU A 510 -11.25 -13.42 -13.38
CA LEU A 510 -12.03 -12.47 -12.60
C LEU A 510 -11.35 -11.09 -12.62
N THR A 511 -12.16 -10.04 -12.70
CA THR A 511 -11.70 -8.66 -12.59
C THR A 511 -11.80 -8.18 -11.15
N GLY A 512 -10.86 -7.35 -10.75
CA GLY A 512 -10.83 -6.75 -9.42
C GLY A 512 -9.46 -6.15 -9.11
N SER A 513 -9.35 -5.40 -8.02
CA SER A 513 -8.10 -4.73 -7.67
C SER A 513 -7.30 -5.42 -6.56
N GLY A 514 -7.79 -6.53 -6.02
CA GLY A 514 -7.17 -7.22 -4.89
C GLY A 514 -7.35 -6.48 -3.56
N THR A 515 -6.62 -6.94 -2.53
CA THR A 515 -6.63 -6.34 -1.19
C THR A 515 -5.89 -5.01 -1.16
N GLY A 516 -6.53 -3.95 -0.68
CA GLY A 516 -5.95 -2.62 -0.52
C GLY A 516 -7.01 -1.56 -0.26
N GLY A 517 -6.64 -0.42 0.35
CA GLY A 517 -7.55 0.71 0.58
C GLY A 517 -8.77 0.38 1.44
N SER A 518 -8.66 -0.51 2.39
CA SER A 518 -9.73 -0.92 3.33
C SER A 518 -11.02 -1.43 2.63
N ARG A 519 -10.87 -2.14 1.49
CA ARG A 519 -11.97 -2.48 0.59
C ARG A 519 -12.38 -3.96 0.59
N GLY A 520 -11.63 -4.86 1.21
CA GLY A 520 -11.87 -6.30 1.10
C GLY A 520 -13.32 -6.69 1.36
N VAL A 521 -13.87 -6.34 2.53
CA VAL A 521 -15.27 -6.64 2.86
C VAL A 521 -16.23 -5.72 2.10
N LEU A 522 -15.92 -4.43 1.97
CA LEU A 522 -16.79 -3.49 1.27
C LEU A 522 -16.96 -3.82 -0.23
N GLY A 523 -15.88 -4.14 -0.94
CA GLY A 523 -15.93 -4.50 -2.37
C GLY A 523 -16.26 -5.96 -2.58
N THR A 524 -15.32 -6.84 -2.27
CA THR A 524 -15.45 -8.29 -2.52
C THR A 524 -16.55 -8.93 -1.66
N GLY A 525 -16.71 -8.52 -0.40
CA GLY A 525 -17.78 -9.02 0.48
C GLY A 525 -19.17 -8.64 -0.02
N SER A 526 -19.36 -7.40 -0.53
CA SER A 526 -20.62 -6.99 -1.16
C SER A 526 -20.90 -7.77 -2.44
N ALA A 527 -19.87 -8.06 -3.25
CA ALA A 527 -20.03 -8.91 -4.44
C ALA A 527 -20.45 -10.33 -4.06
N PHE A 528 -19.92 -10.90 -2.98
CA PHE A 528 -20.34 -12.21 -2.46
C PHE A 528 -21.76 -12.19 -1.90
N LYS A 529 -22.18 -11.10 -1.25
CA LYS A 529 -23.58 -10.95 -0.83
C LYS A 529 -24.53 -11.03 -2.05
N VAL A 530 -24.24 -10.25 -3.09
CA VAL A 530 -25.03 -10.28 -4.34
C VAL A 530 -24.97 -11.64 -5.03
N LEU A 531 -23.83 -12.35 -4.96
CA LEU A 531 -23.71 -13.71 -5.48
C LEU A 531 -24.67 -14.66 -4.73
N GLY A 532 -24.72 -14.61 -3.41
CA GLY A 532 -25.64 -15.42 -2.61
C GLY A 532 -27.11 -15.18 -2.98
N GLU A 533 -27.50 -13.91 -3.10
CA GLU A 533 -28.85 -13.52 -3.56
C GLU A 533 -29.16 -14.07 -4.96
N LYS A 534 -28.20 -13.97 -5.90
CA LYS A 534 -28.36 -14.52 -7.25
C LYS A 534 -28.42 -16.06 -7.27
N LEU A 535 -27.69 -16.74 -6.42
CA LEU A 535 -27.74 -18.21 -6.35
C LEU A 535 -29.13 -18.70 -5.93
N ILE A 536 -29.79 -17.99 -5.00
CA ILE A 536 -31.19 -18.28 -4.65
C ILE A 536 -32.08 -18.16 -5.89
N GLU A 537 -32.01 -17.04 -6.63
CA GLU A 537 -32.82 -16.85 -7.83
C GLU A 537 -32.50 -17.87 -8.94
N LEU A 538 -31.23 -18.18 -9.17
CA LEU A 538 -30.81 -19.15 -10.20
C LEU A 538 -31.21 -20.58 -9.90
N ALA A 539 -31.31 -20.96 -8.63
CA ALA A 539 -31.73 -22.30 -8.22
C ALA A 539 -33.25 -22.47 -8.23
N LYS A 540 -34.02 -21.38 -8.21
CA LYS A 540 -35.49 -21.40 -8.10
C LYS A 540 -36.20 -22.21 -9.20
N PRO A 541 -35.85 -22.08 -10.53
CA PRO A 541 -36.45 -22.91 -11.56
C PRO A 541 -36.22 -24.41 -11.35
N HIS A 542 -35.02 -24.81 -10.92
CA HIS A 542 -34.70 -26.21 -10.63
C HIS A 542 -35.47 -26.73 -9.42
N ALA A 543 -35.64 -25.89 -8.39
CA ALA A 543 -36.48 -26.24 -7.25
C ALA A 543 -37.96 -26.38 -7.64
N ALA A 544 -38.47 -25.53 -8.54
CA ALA A 544 -39.82 -25.62 -9.07
C ALA A 544 -40.07 -26.95 -9.80
N GLU A 545 -39.15 -27.34 -10.66
CA GLU A 545 -39.18 -28.63 -11.36
C GLU A 545 -39.18 -29.80 -10.38
N HIS A 546 -38.27 -29.76 -9.40
CA HIS A 546 -38.10 -30.83 -8.41
C HIS A 546 -39.32 -30.98 -7.47
N LEU A 547 -39.91 -29.86 -7.05
CA LEU A 547 -41.06 -29.84 -6.13
C LEU A 547 -42.39 -29.97 -6.86
N GLY A 548 -42.42 -29.88 -8.19
CA GLY A 548 -43.64 -29.92 -8.98
C GLY A 548 -44.59 -28.73 -8.74
N ALA A 549 -44.05 -27.55 -8.37
CA ALA A 549 -44.78 -26.36 -8.02
C ALA A 549 -44.32 -25.17 -8.88
N PRO A 550 -45.19 -24.18 -9.20
CA PRO A 550 -44.79 -22.99 -9.92
C PRO A 550 -43.75 -22.16 -9.15
N GLU A 551 -42.82 -21.52 -9.85
CA GLU A 551 -41.82 -20.65 -9.23
C GLU A 551 -42.42 -19.54 -8.35
N SER A 552 -43.60 -19.03 -8.73
CA SER A 552 -44.32 -17.97 -8.00
C SER A 552 -44.80 -18.40 -6.61
N GLU A 553 -44.96 -19.71 -6.39
CA GLU A 553 -45.43 -20.29 -5.13
C GLU A 553 -44.25 -20.68 -4.21
N LEU A 554 -43.02 -20.74 -4.76
CA LEU A 554 -41.84 -21.13 -4.00
C LEU A 554 -41.34 -20.00 -3.09
N ARG A 555 -41.14 -20.36 -1.83
CA ARG A 555 -40.47 -19.52 -0.84
C ARG A 555 -39.12 -20.16 -0.47
N TYR A 556 -38.09 -19.34 -0.43
CA TYR A 556 -36.77 -19.74 0.06
C TYR A 556 -36.64 -19.38 1.53
N ASP A 557 -36.24 -20.33 2.37
CA ASP A 557 -36.00 -20.12 3.79
C ASP A 557 -34.92 -21.10 4.30
N ALA A 558 -33.94 -20.58 5.08
CA ALA A 558 -32.90 -21.34 5.76
C ALA A 558 -32.24 -22.45 4.91
N GLY A 559 -31.83 -22.12 3.68
CA GLY A 559 -31.14 -23.04 2.78
C GLY A 559 -32.04 -23.95 1.93
N SER A 560 -33.37 -23.82 2.01
CA SER A 560 -34.32 -24.71 1.34
C SER A 560 -35.44 -23.95 0.64
N TYR A 561 -35.97 -24.53 -0.47
CA TYR A 561 -37.20 -24.08 -1.09
C TYR A 561 -38.39 -24.86 -0.58
N HIS A 562 -39.47 -24.17 -0.36
CA HIS A 562 -40.76 -24.68 0.07
C HIS A 562 -41.85 -24.22 -0.91
N ALA A 563 -42.80 -25.13 -1.24
CA ALA A 563 -43.98 -24.84 -2.05
C ALA A 563 -45.16 -24.45 -1.17
#